data_9072f2c3d13740625464a270deb09c5b
#
_entry.id   9072f2c3d13740625464a270deb09c5b
#
_cell.length_a   1.000
_cell.length_b   1.000
_cell.length_c   1.000
_cell.angle_alpha   90.00
_cell.angle_beta   90.00
_cell.angle_gamma   90.00
#
_symmetry.space_group_name_H-M   'P 1'
#
loop_
_entity.id
_entity.type
_entity.pdbx_description
1 polymer ?
#
loop_
_entity_poly.entity_id
_entity_poly.type
_entity_poly.pdbx_seq_one_letter_code
_entity_poly.pdbx_strand_id
1 'polypeptide(L)'
;MKNGRSWIERKRSQYDCVSDPVLLNVSGEATAKALWDKLGTLYQSKSLVNKLFLRKRLYSLRMKDGDSVIENMNVFNTVVSQLLSVDIKISDEDKCISLICSLPYSWDILIVAIGSNTTTLKFDEIVSSLLSKKMRQKTMESKKHDALSI
;
A
#
# COMPACT_ATOMS: atom_id res chain seq x y z
N MET A 1 6.29 3.41 56.00
CA MET A 1 5.36 2.50 55.44
C MET A 1 5.47 2.40 53.93
N LYS A 2 5.60 1.24 53.47
CA LYS A 2 5.85 1.00 52.06
C LYS A 2 4.59 1.18 51.24
N ASN A 3 4.64 2.02 50.24
CA ASN A 3 3.65 1.96 49.20
C ASN A 3 3.73 0.62 48.53
N GLY A 4 2.69 -0.16 48.58
CA GLY A 4 2.67 -1.55 48.12
C GLY A 4 2.89 -1.82 46.63
N ARG A 5 3.25 -0.80 45.86
CA ARG A 5 3.56 -0.96 44.46
C ARG A 5 5.03 -1.26 44.30
N SER A 6 5.33 -2.39 43.67
CA SER A 6 6.69 -2.75 43.27
C SER A 6 7.24 -1.79 42.22
N TRP A 7 8.54 -1.77 42.05
CA TRP A 7 9.20 -0.99 41.00
C TRP A 7 8.65 -1.29 39.60
N ILE A 8 8.29 -2.57 39.35
CA ILE A 8 7.69 -3.01 38.09
C ILE A 8 6.31 -2.41 37.86
N GLU A 9 5.46 -2.40 38.91
CA GLU A 9 4.12 -1.79 38.84
C GLU A 9 4.16 -0.28 38.60
N ARG A 10 5.09 0.41 39.22
CA ARG A 10 5.31 1.85 39.00
C ARG A 10 5.73 2.16 37.56
N LYS A 11 6.64 1.37 37.00
CA LYS A 11 7.01 1.52 35.61
C LYS A 11 5.91 1.13 34.64
N ARG A 12 5.13 0.13 34.96
CA ARG A 12 3.98 -0.27 34.16
C ARG A 12 2.93 0.83 34.03
N SER A 13 2.63 1.53 35.12
CA SER A 13 1.73 2.69 35.07
C SER A 13 2.23 3.81 34.14
N GLN A 14 3.53 4.02 34.07
CA GLN A 14 4.16 5.00 33.16
C GLN A 14 4.05 4.60 31.68
N TYR A 15 3.90 3.31 31.39
CA TYR A 15 3.88 2.77 30.03
C TYR A 15 2.50 2.29 29.57
N ASP A 16 1.43 2.62 30.29
CA ASP A 16 0.06 2.15 29.99
C ASP A 16 -0.42 2.50 28.58
N CYS A 17 0.15 3.54 27.94
CA CYS A 17 -0.21 3.95 26.60
C CYS A 17 0.58 3.25 25.48
N VAL A 18 1.52 2.35 25.79
CA VAL A 18 2.34 1.63 24.81
C VAL A 18 2.00 0.14 24.77
N SER A 19 2.21 -0.48 23.61
CA SER A 19 1.96 -1.92 23.43
C SER A 19 3.00 -2.77 24.18
N ASP A 20 2.62 -3.99 24.56
CA ASP A 20 3.49 -4.92 25.31
C ASP A 20 4.86 -5.16 24.64
N PRO A 21 4.98 -5.35 23.32
CA PRO A 21 6.30 -5.49 22.68
C PRO A 21 7.20 -4.26 22.84
N VAL A 22 6.61 -3.06 22.78
CA VAL A 22 7.35 -1.80 23.00
C VAL A 22 7.75 -1.68 24.46
N LEU A 23 6.86 -2.02 25.37
CA LEU A 23 7.12 -2.03 26.81
C LEU A 23 8.31 -2.92 27.18
N LEU A 24 8.39 -4.13 26.64
CA LEU A 24 9.50 -5.05 26.86
C LEU A 24 10.83 -4.47 26.39
N ASN A 25 10.83 -3.77 25.25
CA ASN A 25 12.05 -3.17 24.69
C ASN A 25 12.55 -1.97 25.49
N VAL A 26 11.69 -1.26 26.20
CA VAL A 26 12.07 -0.03 26.92
C VAL A 26 12.15 -0.20 28.45
N SER A 27 11.70 -1.31 28.96
CA SER A 27 11.63 -1.55 30.43
C SER A 27 12.98 -1.55 31.14
N GLY A 28 14.09 -1.71 30.42
CA GLY A 28 15.45 -1.66 30.98
C GLY A 28 16.01 -0.25 31.16
N GLU A 29 15.34 0.78 30.71
CA GLU A 29 15.87 2.15 30.76
C GLU A 29 15.76 2.76 32.16
N ALA A 30 16.88 3.32 32.65
CA ALA A 30 17.00 3.84 34.02
C ALA A 30 16.41 5.24 34.20
N THR A 31 16.41 6.07 33.14
CA THR A 31 15.98 7.46 33.20
C THR A 31 14.81 7.73 32.25
N ALA A 32 13.99 8.74 32.60
CA ALA A 32 12.87 9.18 31.74
C ALA A 32 13.37 9.66 30.36
N LYS A 33 14.50 10.33 30.30
CA LYS A 33 15.10 10.78 29.04
C LYS A 33 15.52 9.61 28.16
N ALA A 34 16.23 8.62 28.72
CA ALA A 34 16.64 7.43 28.00
C ALA A 34 15.43 6.64 27.50
N LEU A 35 14.36 6.57 28.29
CA LEU A 35 13.10 5.98 27.89
C LEU A 35 12.48 6.69 26.67
N TRP A 36 12.37 8.01 26.70
CA TRP A 36 11.82 8.77 25.58
C TRP A 36 12.67 8.66 24.33
N ASP A 37 13.99 8.71 24.47
CA ASP A 37 14.92 8.55 23.34
C ASP A 37 14.76 7.16 22.70
N LYS A 38 14.63 6.12 23.53
CA LYS A 38 14.44 4.75 23.04
C LYS A 38 13.06 4.54 22.40
N LEU A 39 12.01 5.10 22.97
CA LEU A 39 10.68 5.10 22.36
C LEU A 39 10.67 5.83 21.00
N GLY A 40 11.34 6.98 20.92
CA GLY A 40 11.50 7.70 19.66
C GLY A 40 12.21 6.87 18.60
N THR A 41 13.30 6.20 18.95
CA THR A 41 14.05 5.31 18.05
C THR A 41 13.21 4.12 17.59
N LEU A 42 12.47 3.48 18.50
CA LEU A 42 11.58 2.37 18.16
C LEU A 42 10.42 2.82 17.27
N TYR A 43 9.88 4.00 17.52
CA TYR A 43 8.81 4.56 16.68
C TYR A 43 9.32 4.86 15.27
N GLN A 44 10.50 5.45 15.12
CA GLN A 44 11.13 5.68 13.83
C GLN A 44 11.41 4.37 13.09
N SER A 45 11.89 3.35 13.79
CA SER A 45 12.12 2.02 13.22
C SER A 45 10.82 1.38 12.72
N LYS A 46 9.76 1.44 13.51
CA LYS A 46 8.42 0.97 13.08
C LYS A 46 7.91 1.74 11.87
N SER A 47 8.11 3.04 11.82
CA SER A 47 7.72 3.87 10.68
C SER A 47 8.49 3.46 9.42
N LEU A 48 9.80 3.22 9.52
CA LEU A 48 10.62 2.75 8.39
C LEU A 48 10.17 1.37 7.90
N VAL A 49 9.92 0.43 8.80
CA VAL A 49 9.41 -0.91 8.44
C VAL A 49 8.06 -0.80 7.74
N ASN A 50 7.16 0.03 8.24
CA ASN A 50 5.87 0.26 7.61
C ASN A 50 6.01 0.86 6.21
N LYS A 51 6.89 1.83 6.02
CA LYS A 51 7.22 2.42 4.71
C LYS A 51 7.72 1.38 3.72
N LEU A 52 8.64 0.52 4.15
CA LEU A 52 9.17 -0.58 3.33
C LEU A 52 8.09 -1.60 2.97
N PHE A 53 7.24 -1.95 3.94
CA PHE A 53 6.14 -2.88 3.73
C PHE A 53 5.12 -2.35 2.72
N LEU A 54 4.73 -1.09 2.82
CA LEU A 54 3.82 -0.45 1.88
C LEU A 54 4.40 -0.35 0.46
N ARG A 55 5.68 -0.01 0.33
CA ARG A 55 6.37 -0.03 -0.97
C ARG A 55 6.41 -1.43 -1.57
N LYS A 56 6.78 -2.43 -0.77
CA LYS A 56 6.76 -3.82 -1.20
C LYS A 56 5.37 -4.25 -1.66
N ARG A 57 4.34 -3.86 -0.92
CA ARG A 57 2.94 -4.14 -1.28
C ARG A 57 2.58 -3.52 -2.63
N LEU A 58 2.95 -2.26 -2.88
CA LEU A 58 2.69 -1.58 -4.15
C LEU A 58 3.31 -2.35 -5.33
N TYR A 59 4.60 -2.67 -5.24
CA TYR A 59 5.31 -3.35 -6.33
C TYR A 59 4.98 -4.84 -6.47
N SER A 60 4.36 -5.45 -5.47
CA SER A 60 3.93 -6.85 -5.52
C SER A 60 2.47 -7.04 -5.92
N LEU A 61 1.72 -5.96 -6.17
CA LEU A 61 0.37 -6.06 -6.70
C LEU A 61 0.38 -6.79 -8.04
N ARG A 62 -0.51 -7.75 -8.20
CA ARG A 62 -0.69 -8.50 -9.45
C ARG A 62 -2.17 -8.82 -9.63
N MET A 63 -2.68 -8.44 -10.79
CA MET A 63 -4.02 -8.78 -11.25
C MET A 63 -3.96 -10.08 -12.04
N LYS A 64 -4.92 -10.96 -11.83
CA LYS A 64 -5.06 -12.19 -12.61
C LYS A 64 -5.99 -11.96 -13.80
N ASP A 65 -5.87 -12.82 -14.81
CA ASP A 65 -6.82 -12.82 -15.91
C ASP A 65 -8.24 -13.10 -15.40
N GLY A 66 -9.18 -12.25 -15.79
CA GLY A 66 -10.55 -12.31 -15.32
C GLY A 66 -10.88 -11.47 -14.07
N ASP A 67 -9.86 -11.00 -13.34
CA ASP A 67 -10.08 -10.11 -12.20
C ASP A 67 -10.66 -8.75 -12.65
N SER A 68 -11.29 -8.06 -11.71
CA SER A 68 -11.84 -6.74 -11.94
C SER A 68 -10.73 -5.68 -11.98
N VAL A 69 -10.59 -4.98 -13.10
CA VAL A 69 -9.68 -3.83 -13.23
C VAL A 69 -10.00 -2.75 -12.20
N ILE A 70 -11.29 -2.50 -11.95
CA ILE A 70 -11.74 -1.49 -10.99
C ILE A 70 -11.31 -1.86 -9.57
N GLU A 71 -11.44 -3.12 -9.18
CA GLU A 71 -11.00 -3.59 -7.86
C GLU A 71 -9.48 -3.50 -7.72
N ASN A 72 -8.73 -3.91 -8.74
CA ASN A 72 -7.28 -3.78 -8.75
C ASN A 72 -6.84 -2.31 -8.60
N MET A 73 -7.52 -1.40 -9.30
CA MET A 73 -7.27 0.04 -9.18
C MET A 73 -7.61 0.60 -7.81
N ASN A 74 -8.70 0.13 -7.19
CA ASN A 74 -9.07 0.54 -5.84
C ASN A 74 -8.01 0.11 -4.82
N VAL A 75 -7.51 -1.12 -4.93
CA VAL A 75 -6.40 -1.61 -4.10
C VAL A 75 -5.14 -0.79 -4.34
N PHE A 76 -4.79 -0.51 -5.59
CA PHE A 76 -3.65 0.31 -5.97
C PHE A 76 -3.73 1.71 -5.35
N ASN A 77 -4.85 2.41 -5.54
CA ASN A 77 -5.08 3.74 -4.98
C ASN A 77 -5.04 3.75 -3.45
N THR A 78 -5.55 2.71 -2.81
CA THR A 78 -5.50 2.56 -1.36
C THR A 78 -4.05 2.48 -0.88
N VAL A 79 -3.20 1.67 -1.53
CA VAL A 79 -1.78 1.56 -1.16
C VAL A 79 -1.03 2.87 -1.42
N VAL A 80 -1.31 3.56 -2.54
CA VAL A 80 -0.71 4.87 -2.83
C VAL A 80 -1.11 5.91 -1.77
N SER A 81 -2.37 5.91 -1.34
CA SER A 81 -2.85 6.80 -0.27
C SER A 81 -2.20 6.49 1.08
N GLN A 82 -2.00 5.22 1.40
CA GLN A 82 -1.28 4.79 2.60
C GLN A 82 0.19 5.23 2.57
N LEU A 83 0.85 5.14 1.40
CA LEU A 83 2.22 5.64 1.23
C LEU A 83 2.30 7.15 1.43
N LEU A 84 1.32 7.89 0.89
CA LEU A 84 1.26 9.34 1.09
C LEU A 84 1.06 9.70 2.56
N SER A 85 0.29 8.94 3.32
CA SER A 85 0.06 9.17 4.76
C SER A 85 1.32 8.98 5.63
N VAL A 86 2.33 8.31 5.11
CA VAL A 86 3.65 8.16 5.76
C VAL A 86 4.74 8.99 5.07
N ASP A 87 4.34 10.08 4.43
CA ASP A 87 5.21 11.05 3.73
C ASP A 87 6.01 10.47 2.55
N ILE A 88 5.52 9.39 1.94
CA ILE A 88 6.10 8.86 0.71
C ILE A 88 5.24 9.31 -0.47
N LYS A 89 5.80 10.21 -1.27
CA LYS A 89 5.21 10.61 -2.55
C LYS A 89 5.73 9.69 -3.65
N ILE A 90 4.82 9.14 -4.42
CA ILE A 90 5.13 8.36 -5.62
C ILE A 90 4.94 9.28 -6.82
N SER A 91 5.92 9.32 -7.71
CA SER A 91 5.80 10.08 -8.96
C SER A 91 4.71 9.49 -9.87
N ASP A 92 4.17 10.28 -10.76
CA ASP A 92 3.16 9.77 -11.70
C ASP A 92 3.74 8.69 -12.62
N GLU A 93 5.00 8.82 -13.01
CA GLU A 93 5.71 7.80 -13.76
C GLU A 93 5.82 6.48 -12.99
N ASP A 94 6.22 6.52 -11.72
CA ASP A 94 6.29 5.32 -10.87
C ASP A 94 4.92 4.69 -10.64
N LYS A 95 3.87 5.50 -10.50
CA LYS A 95 2.49 4.99 -10.42
C LYS A 95 2.09 4.27 -11.71
N CYS A 96 2.41 4.86 -12.86
CA CYS A 96 2.13 4.26 -14.17
C CYS A 96 2.85 2.92 -14.32
N ILE A 97 4.14 2.88 -14.04
CA ILE A 97 4.96 1.67 -14.13
C ILE A 97 4.42 0.59 -13.18
N SER A 98 4.14 0.94 -11.92
CA SER A 98 3.62 -0.01 -10.94
C SER A 98 2.25 -0.57 -11.32
N LEU A 99 1.37 0.28 -11.84
CA LEU A 99 0.04 -0.14 -12.31
C LEU A 99 0.17 -1.07 -13.52
N ILE A 100 0.97 -0.71 -14.51
CA ILE A 100 1.23 -1.52 -15.70
C ILE A 100 1.81 -2.89 -15.31
N CYS A 101 2.80 -2.91 -14.42
CA CYS A 101 3.40 -4.15 -13.93
C CYS A 101 2.42 -5.03 -13.13
N SER A 102 1.32 -4.47 -12.63
CA SER A 102 0.28 -5.24 -11.93
C SER A 102 -0.66 -5.98 -12.88
N LEU A 103 -0.69 -5.63 -14.16
CA LEU A 103 -1.60 -6.21 -15.15
C LEU A 103 -1.10 -7.55 -15.68
N PRO A 104 -1.99 -8.49 -16.04
CA PRO A 104 -1.62 -9.74 -16.68
C PRO A 104 -1.24 -9.54 -18.15
N TYR A 105 -0.55 -10.52 -18.74
CA TYR A 105 -0.08 -10.49 -20.12
C TYR A 105 -1.15 -10.22 -21.19
N SER A 106 -2.41 -10.55 -20.90
CA SER A 106 -3.53 -10.23 -21.79
C SER A 106 -3.72 -8.72 -22.06
N TRP A 107 -3.02 -7.87 -21.31
CA TRP A 107 -3.04 -6.42 -21.44
C TRP A 107 -1.82 -5.84 -22.17
N ASP A 108 -0.83 -6.66 -22.53
CA ASP A 108 0.44 -6.21 -23.13
C ASP A 108 0.24 -5.42 -24.43
N ILE A 109 -0.71 -5.81 -25.28
CA ILE A 109 -1.03 -5.06 -26.51
C ILE A 109 -1.44 -3.62 -26.21
N LEU A 110 -2.26 -3.42 -25.15
CA LEU A 110 -2.66 -2.08 -24.74
C LEU A 110 -1.48 -1.29 -24.17
N ILE A 111 -0.63 -1.95 -23.39
CA ILE A 111 0.57 -1.35 -22.80
C ILE A 111 1.53 -0.84 -23.90
N VAL A 112 1.76 -1.66 -24.92
CA VAL A 112 2.58 -1.28 -26.08
C VAL A 112 1.95 -0.11 -26.83
N ALA A 113 0.63 -0.13 -27.04
CA ALA A 113 -0.09 0.96 -27.71
C ALA A 113 0.01 2.29 -26.95
N ILE A 114 -0.11 2.25 -25.61
CA ILE A 114 0.05 3.44 -24.76
C ILE A 114 1.49 3.97 -24.86
N GLY A 115 2.48 3.08 -24.70
CA GLY A 115 3.90 3.44 -24.74
C GLY A 115 4.38 3.97 -26.09
N SER A 116 3.74 3.57 -27.19
CA SER A 116 4.09 4.03 -28.54
C SER A 116 3.54 5.41 -28.87
N ASN A 117 2.49 5.85 -28.18
CA ASN A 117 1.77 7.09 -28.49
C ASN A 117 2.12 8.27 -27.58
N THR A 118 2.85 8.03 -26.49
CA THR A 118 3.14 9.05 -25.50
C THR A 118 4.63 9.16 -25.19
N THR A 119 5.14 10.37 -25.18
CA THR A 119 6.52 10.67 -24.71
C THR A 119 6.59 10.79 -23.18
N THR A 120 5.46 11.01 -22.53
CA THR A 120 5.32 11.11 -21.05
C THR A 120 4.14 10.28 -20.60
N LEU A 121 4.40 9.41 -19.63
CA LEU A 121 3.35 8.59 -19.01
C LEU A 121 2.54 9.42 -18.01
N LYS A 122 1.26 9.64 -18.30
CA LYS A 122 0.31 10.25 -17.38
C LYS A 122 -0.63 9.21 -16.81
N PHE A 123 -0.73 9.20 -15.49
CA PHE A 123 -1.51 8.19 -14.77
C PHE A 123 -2.98 8.17 -15.21
N ASP A 124 -3.60 9.35 -15.34
CA ASP A 124 -5.02 9.45 -15.73
C ASP A 124 -5.31 8.93 -17.14
N GLU A 125 -4.37 9.12 -18.06
CA GLU A 125 -4.49 8.61 -19.44
C GLU A 125 -4.44 7.08 -19.48
N ILE A 126 -3.54 6.48 -18.68
CA ILE A 126 -3.45 5.03 -18.55
C ILE A 126 -4.73 4.46 -17.93
N VAL A 127 -5.20 5.07 -16.85
CA VAL A 127 -6.43 4.66 -16.18
C VAL A 127 -7.61 4.69 -17.14
N SER A 128 -7.76 5.77 -17.90
CA SER A 128 -8.84 5.94 -18.90
C SER A 128 -8.76 4.86 -19.99
N SER A 129 -7.56 4.53 -20.46
CA SER A 129 -7.34 3.49 -21.46
C SER A 129 -7.67 2.09 -20.93
N LEU A 130 -7.32 1.79 -19.69
CA LEU A 130 -7.64 0.52 -19.03
C LEU A 130 -9.16 0.34 -18.89
N LEU A 131 -9.85 1.37 -18.42
CA LEU A 131 -11.31 1.34 -18.26
C LEU A 131 -12.03 1.22 -19.59
N SER A 132 -11.56 1.91 -20.63
CA SER A 132 -12.10 1.82 -21.98
C SER A 132 -11.97 0.42 -22.58
N LYS A 133 -10.83 -0.24 -22.38
CA LYS A 133 -10.63 -1.62 -22.82
C LYS A 133 -11.58 -2.57 -22.09
N LYS A 134 -11.72 -2.41 -20.77
CA LYS A 134 -12.64 -3.26 -19.97
C LYS A 134 -14.09 -3.11 -20.41
N MET A 135 -14.52 -1.89 -20.69
CA MET A 135 -15.87 -1.65 -21.20
C MET A 135 -16.10 -2.32 -22.56
N ARG A 136 -15.14 -2.23 -23.47
CA ARG A 136 -15.20 -2.90 -24.78
C ARG A 136 -15.27 -4.42 -24.64
N GLN A 137 -14.49 -5.02 -23.77
CA GLN A 137 -14.54 -6.45 -23.49
C GLN A 137 -15.93 -6.88 -22.99
N LYS A 138 -16.49 -6.15 -22.02
CA LYS A 138 -17.82 -6.42 -21.47
C LYS A 138 -18.91 -6.33 -22.56
N THR A 139 -18.82 -5.37 -23.45
CA THR A 139 -19.78 -5.20 -24.57
C THR A 139 -19.68 -6.34 -25.57
N MET A 140 -18.47 -6.84 -25.85
CA MET A 140 -18.25 -7.97 -26.73
C MET A 140 -18.77 -9.27 -26.15
N GLU A 141 -18.56 -9.50 -24.85
CA GLU A 141 -19.08 -10.67 -24.12
C GLU A 141 -20.61 -10.69 -24.10
N SER A 142 -21.24 -9.53 -23.85
CA SER A 142 -22.69 -9.37 -23.90
C SER A 142 -23.26 -9.70 -25.29
N LYS A 143 -22.67 -9.14 -26.34
CA LYS A 143 -23.08 -9.42 -27.73
C LYS A 143 -22.91 -10.89 -28.11
N LYS A 144 -21.85 -11.53 -27.64
CA LYS A 144 -21.62 -12.96 -27.87
C LYS A 144 -22.65 -13.82 -27.18
N HIS A 145 -23.03 -13.46 -25.95
CA HIS A 145 -24.08 -14.14 -25.19
C HIS A 145 -25.44 -14.00 -25.90
N ASP A 146 -25.79 -12.81 -26.35
CA ASP A 146 -27.05 -12.57 -27.09
C ASP A 146 -27.08 -13.34 -28.40
N ALA A 147 -25.96 -13.43 -29.12
CA ALA A 147 -25.85 -14.21 -30.35
C ALA A 147 -25.98 -15.73 -30.12
N LEU A 148 -25.61 -16.24 -28.95
CA LEU A 148 -25.72 -17.67 -28.59
C LEU A 148 -27.08 -18.07 -28.02
N SER A 149 -27.93 -17.12 -27.61
CA SER A 149 -29.25 -17.39 -27.03
C SER A 149 -30.39 -17.40 -28.06
N ILE A 150 -30.07 -17.36 -29.35
CA ILE A 150 -31.05 -17.45 -30.44
C ILE A 150 -31.25 -18.98 -30.83
#